data_a8df8a67ba4d55caa167b67af1e37d85
#
_entry.id   a8df8a67ba4d55caa167b67af1e37d85
#
_cell.length_a   1.000
_cell.length_b   1.000
_cell.length_c   1.000
_cell.angle_alpha   90.00
_cell.angle_beta   90.00
_cell.angle_gamma   90.00
#
_symmetry.space_group_name_H-M   'P 1'
#
loop_
_entity.id
_entity.type
_entity.pdbx_description
1 polymer ?
#
loop_
_entity_poly.entity_id
_entity_poly.type
_entity_poly.pdbx_seq_one_letter_code
_entity_poly.pdbx_strand_id
1 'polypeptide(L)'
;MISIGFISLKNKRHCYEKLFPILIGGTMQSRPRFLLGAILFLCVVILVTAPCHVSAQTAQKSEVPKETVDTQAPVIKVKAMDKAGERVGKGIDKFSHSASSKLGKWIEIEIFAGITWLKLLFCLFLIFLVVIVERLLRWLISATIRKIPSNIDVFSWQQNFLLACSKPLSLFIWSYGTYGALSPLYSHFRPPVGENLVHLVAQKSADVGGTIALFWFILSLVKILDVYLKKWAAGTESTIDDMLVPIVAKTLKVFIIVIGGIIVIQNLTGLKIGPLLASLGIGGIAVALAAKDSIANFFGTLTILFDKPFQVGQRIIIDQYDGTVESVGFRSTQIRTLTGHLVTVPNEKLATSSVENIGERPYIRWLTNIGITYDTPPEKVEKAVQMIREILENHEGMEEDFPPRVFFNGFNDWSLNITVIAWYH
;
A
#
# COMPACT_ATOMS: atom_id res chain seq x y z
N MET A 1 59.31 12.02 -6.18
CA MET A 1 58.51 13.25 -6.22
C MET A 1 57.27 13.00 -7.10
N ILE A 2 56.20 12.55 -6.54
CA ILE A 2 54.82 12.77 -7.07
C ILE A 2 53.90 12.66 -5.85
N SER A 3 53.34 13.80 -5.47
CA SER A 3 52.41 14.00 -4.38
C SER A 3 51.02 13.55 -4.83
N ILE A 4 50.41 12.57 -4.17
CA ILE A 4 49.02 12.21 -4.35
C ILE A 4 48.25 12.71 -3.14
N GLY A 5 47.38 13.65 -3.40
CA GLY A 5 46.56 14.33 -2.40
C GLY A 5 45.54 13.41 -1.74
N PHE A 6 45.51 13.47 -0.42
CA PHE A 6 44.45 12.96 0.45
C PHE A 6 43.19 13.83 0.23
N ILE A 7 42.17 13.30 -0.45
CA ILE A 7 40.85 13.92 -0.49
C ILE A 7 40.02 13.33 0.65
N SER A 8 39.68 14.26 1.53
CA SER A 8 38.97 14.12 2.79
C SER A 8 37.60 13.43 2.66
N LEU A 9 37.44 12.31 3.37
CA LEU A 9 36.21 11.54 3.57
C LEU A 9 35.23 12.20 4.58
N LYS A 10 35.21 13.53 4.71
CA LYS A 10 34.42 14.25 5.72
C LYS A 10 33.02 14.68 5.29
N ASN A 11 32.58 14.39 4.06
CA ASN A 11 31.36 14.98 3.48
C ASN A 11 30.18 14.01 3.28
N LYS A 12 30.24 12.76 3.74
CA LYS A 12 29.13 11.81 3.60
C LYS A 12 28.16 11.75 4.80
N ARG A 13 28.48 12.31 5.95
CA ARG A 13 27.55 12.35 7.09
C ARG A 13 26.44 13.40 6.98
N HIS A 14 26.60 14.39 6.14
CA HIS A 14 25.64 15.50 6.04
C HIS A 14 24.44 15.22 5.12
N CYS A 15 24.44 14.11 4.36
CA CYS A 15 23.33 13.77 3.46
C CYS A 15 22.21 12.97 4.13
N TYR A 16 22.51 12.22 5.21
CA TYR A 16 21.52 11.41 5.91
C TYR A 16 20.67 12.18 6.93
N GLU A 17 21.18 13.27 7.50
CA GLU A 17 20.42 14.10 8.44
C GLU A 17 19.34 14.98 7.79
N LYS A 18 19.38 15.18 6.47
CA LYS A 18 18.37 15.99 5.76
C LYS A 18 17.18 15.23 5.23
N LEU A 19 17.18 13.89 5.25
CA LEU A 19 16.06 13.08 4.73
C LEU A 19 14.99 12.75 5.78
N PHE A 20 15.30 12.78 7.07
CA PHE A 20 14.37 12.43 8.14
C PHE A 20 13.36 13.54 8.54
N PRO A 21 13.62 14.84 8.37
CA PRO A 21 12.63 15.88 8.70
C PRO A 21 11.52 16.05 7.67
N ILE A 22 11.65 15.52 6.44
CA ILE A 22 10.65 15.71 5.37
C ILE A 22 9.40 14.83 5.60
N LEU A 23 9.50 13.77 6.37
CA LEU A 23 8.36 12.89 6.71
C LEU A 23 7.56 13.35 7.95
N ILE A 24 8.12 14.22 8.81
CA ILE A 24 7.49 14.62 10.08
C ILE A 24 7.35 16.15 10.25
N GLY A 25 7.98 16.96 9.39
CA GLY A 25 8.15 18.42 9.55
C GLY A 25 7.14 19.31 8.84
N GLY A 26 5.98 18.85 8.45
CA GLY A 26 4.88 19.70 8.00
C GLY A 26 4.16 20.31 9.21
N THR A 27 4.28 21.62 9.39
CA THR A 27 3.66 22.40 10.46
C THR A 27 2.18 22.06 10.65
N MET A 28 1.83 21.75 11.88
CA MET A 28 0.57 21.17 12.37
C MET A 28 -0.67 22.10 12.26
N GLN A 29 -0.60 23.19 11.50
CA GLN A 29 -1.63 24.23 11.48
C GLN A 29 -2.62 24.16 10.29
N SER A 30 -2.43 23.30 9.30
CA SER A 30 -3.35 23.17 8.14
C SER A 30 -4.14 21.86 8.07
N ARG A 31 -3.96 20.98 9.06
CA ARG A 31 -4.57 19.62 9.10
C ARG A 31 -6.09 19.53 9.25
N PRO A 32 -6.82 20.42 9.95
CA PRO A 32 -8.26 20.20 10.17
C PRO A 32 -9.13 20.37 8.92
N ARG A 33 -8.72 21.19 7.95
CA ARG A 33 -9.54 21.47 6.75
C ARG A 33 -9.41 20.40 5.66
N PHE A 34 -8.30 19.69 5.62
CA PHE A 34 -8.07 18.58 4.67
C PHE A 34 -8.80 17.31 5.12
N LEU A 35 -8.72 17.00 6.42
CA LEU A 35 -9.51 15.91 7.00
C LEU A 35 -11.00 16.15 6.75
N LEU A 36 -11.49 17.39 6.85
CA LEU A 36 -12.88 17.71 6.62
C LEU A 36 -13.31 17.44 5.17
N GLY A 37 -12.49 17.78 4.18
CA GLY A 37 -12.78 17.52 2.76
C GLY A 37 -12.71 16.03 2.40
N ALA A 38 -11.71 15.31 2.92
CA ALA A 38 -11.56 13.87 2.74
C ALA A 38 -12.63 13.09 3.53
N ILE A 39 -12.97 13.55 4.73
CA ILE A 39 -14.06 12.99 5.55
C ILE A 39 -15.42 13.27 4.90
N LEU A 40 -15.65 14.47 4.35
CA LEU A 40 -16.90 14.79 3.66
C LEU A 40 -17.05 13.97 2.38
N PHE A 41 -15.98 13.75 1.62
CA PHE A 41 -15.99 12.85 0.46
C PHE A 41 -16.16 11.40 0.88
N LEU A 42 -15.44 10.95 1.91
CA LEU A 42 -15.58 9.61 2.47
C LEU A 42 -16.97 9.41 3.08
N CYS A 43 -17.52 10.41 3.79
CA CYS A 43 -18.88 10.37 4.33
C CYS A 43 -19.93 10.34 3.21
N VAL A 44 -19.75 11.10 2.13
CA VAL A 44 -20.68 11.04 0.97
C VAL A 44 -20.58 9.69 0.29
N VAL A 45 -19.38 9.15 0.10
CA VAL A 45 -19.17 7.79 -0.47
C VAL A 45 -19.70 6.73 0.51
N ILE A 46 -19.43 6.84 1.81
CA ILE A 46 -19.91 5.90 2.83
C ILE A 46 -21.43 6.02 3.03
N LEU A 47 -22.01 7.21 3.00
CA LEU A 47 -23.48 7.41 3.11
C LEU A 47 -24.21 6.82 1.91
N VAL A 48 -23.59 6.83 0.74
CA VAL A 48 -24.14 6.27 -0.48
C VAL A 48 -23.80 4.77 -0.65
N THR A 49 -22.66 4.31 -0.09
CA THR A 49 -22.21 2.90 -0.19
C THR A 49 -22.40 2.09 1.08
N ALA A 50 -22.76 2.71 2.22
CA ALA A 50 -22.91 1.98 3.47
C ALA A 50 -24.10 0.99 3.39
N PRO A 51 -23.83 -0.32 3.42
CA PRO A 51 -24.88 -1.28 3.74
C PRO A 51 -25.22 -1.09 5.21
N CYS A 52 -26.52 -0.96 5.54
CA CYS A 52 -27.00 -1.09 6.90
C CYS A 52 -26.60 -2.47 7.46
N HIS A 53 -25.43 -2.54 8.08
CA HIS A 53 -25.08 -3.62 8.99
C HIS A 53 -25.57 -3.26 10.40
N VAL A 54 -26.88 -3.40 10.61
CA VAL A 54 -27.42 -3.54 11.96
C VAL A 54 -28.38 -4.72 11.91
N SER A 55 -28.09 -5.70 12.72
CA SER A 55 -28.88 -6.88 13.08
C SER A 55 -28.39 -8.20 12.49
N ALA A 56 -27.44 -8.81 13.20
CA ALA A 56 -27.32 -10.25 13.33
C ALA A 56 -26.52 -10.57 14.60
N GLN A 57 -27.13 -10.38 15.75
CA GLN A 57 -26.79 -11.12 16.97
C GLN A 57 -28.07 -11.77 17.48
N THR A 58 -27.96 -13.05 17.72
CA THR A 58 -28.90 -14.05 18.25
C THR A 58 -29.60 -14.90 17.21
N ALA A 59 -28.97 -16.06 16.91
CA ALA A 59 -29.61 -17.37 17.11
C ALA A 59 -28.64 -18.48 16.70
N GLN A 60 -28.17 -19.19 17.71
CA GLN A 60 -27.50 -20.48 17.65
C GLN A 60 -28.53 -21.54 17.21
N LYS A 61 -28.27 -22.26 16.12
CA LYS A 61 -28.43 -23.74 16.06
C LYS A 61 -28.10 -24.27 14.67
N SER A 62 -27.22 -25.23 14.67
CA SER A 62 -26.88 -26.29 13.74
C SER A 62 -27.86 -26.58 12.59
N GLU A 63 -27.35 -26.43 11.34
CA GLU A 63 -27.54 -27.40 10.25
C GLU A 63 -26.69 -26.91 9.06
N VAL A 64 -25.96 -27.81 8.41
CA VAL A 64 -25.07 -27.55 7.28
C VAL A 64 -25.92 -27.26 6.04
N PRO A 65 -25.93 -26.03 5.50
CA PRO A 65 -26.49 -25.77 4.18
C PRO A 65 -25.34 -25.57 3.18
N LYS A 66 -25.50 -26.14 2.03
CA LYS A 66 -24.72 -25.87 0.83
C LYS A 66 -24.66 -24.36 0.60
N GLU A 67 -23.50 -23.77 0.86
CA GLU A 67 -23.24 -22.35 0.70
C GLU A 67 -23.09 -22.02 -0.78
N THR A 68 -24.18 -21.56 -1.38
CA THR A 68 -24.09 -20.76 -2.60
C THR A 68 -23.57 -19.39 -2.19
N VAL A 69 -22.30 -19.16 -2.40
CA VAL A 69 -21.66 -17.84 -2.22
C VAL A 69 -22.30 -16.87 -3.19
N ASP A 70 -23.26 -16.11 -2.71
CA ASP A 70 -23.94 -15.03 -3.44
C ASP A 70 -23.02 -13.80 -3.38
N THR A 71 -21.98 -13.81 -4.23
CA THR A 71 -21.07 -12.68 -4.41
C THR A 71 -21.78 -11.59 -5.21
N GLN A 72 -22.74 -10.93 -4.59
CA GLN A 72 -23.30 -9.69 -5.13
C GLN A 72 -22.28 -8.58 -4.89
N ALA A 73 -21.70 -8.06 -5.97
CA ALA A 73 -21.01 -6.77 -5.98
C ALA A 73 -21.92 -5.72 -5.28
N PRO A 74 -21.36 -4.69 -4.61
CA PRO A 74 -22.14 -3.72 -3.88
C PRO A 74 -23.02 -2.92 -4.81
N VAL A 75 -24.19 -3.45 -5.12
CA VAL A 75 -25.27 -2.71 -5.74
C VAL A 75 -25.68 -1.67 -4.70
N ILE A 76 -25.29 -0.41 -4.89
CA ILE A 76 -25.79 0.73 -4.13
C ILE A 76 -27.30 0.57 -4.09
N LYS A 77 -27.88 0.44 -2.92
CA LYS A 77 -29.29 0.06 -2.75
C LYS A 77 -30.20 1.17 -3.29
N VAL A 78 -30.43 1.20 -4.59
CA VAL A 78 -31.41 2.03 -5.28
C VAL A 78 -32.82 1.82 -4.68
N LYS A 79 -33.08 0.63 -4.11
CA LYS A 79 -34.34 0.34 -3.36
C LYS A 79 -34.72 1.35 -2.29
N ALA A 80 -33.77 2.06 -1.68
CA ALA A 80 -34.07 3.11 -0.70
C ALA A 80 -34.56 4.39 -1.38
N MET A 81 -33.95 4.75 -2.54
CA MET A 81 -34.35 5.90 -3.34
C MET A 81 -35.73 5.68 -3.99
N ASP A 82 -36.02 4.46 -4.45
CA ASP A 82 -37.33 4.09 -5.02
C ASP A 82 -38.43 4.22 -3.97
N LYS A 83 -38.21 3.68 -2.76
CA LYS A 83 -39.19 3.84 -1.66
C LYS A 83 -39.38 5.30 -1.27
N ALA A 84 -38.32 6.10 -1.26
CA ALA A 84 -38.42 7.52 -1.01
C ALA A 84 -39.20 8.23 -2.13
N GLY A 85 -38.90 7.95 -3.39
CA GLY A 85 -39.58 8.48 -4.56
C GLY A 85 -41.09 8.14 -4.57
N GLU A 86 -41.45 6.89 -4.25
CA GLU A 86 -42.85 6.46 -4.15
C GLU A 86 -43.61 7.19 -3.01
N ARG A 87 -42.96 7.37 -1.84
CA ARG A 87 -43.53 8.15 -0.75
C ARG A 87 -43.77 9.62 -1.13
N VAL A 88 -42.76 10.22 -1.77
CA VAL A 88 -42.84 11.60 -2.25
C VAL A 88 -43.93 11.70 -3.33
N GLY A 89 -44.00 10.78 -4.29
CA GLY A 89 -45.05 10.73 -5.31
C GLY A 89 -46.45 10.69 -4.70
N LYS A 90 -46.71 9.79 -3.75
CA LYS A 90 -47.99 9.72 -2.99
C LYS A 90 -48.28 10.98 -2.17
N GLY A 91 -47.22 11.63 -1.63
CA GLY A 91 -47.34 12.91 -0.92
C GLY A 91 -47.79 14.03 -1.87
N ILE A 92 -47.23 14.09 -3.07
CA ILE A 92 -47.58 15.06 -4.12
C ILE A 92 -49.05 14.86 -4.56
N ASP A 93 -49.49 13.60 -4.71
CA ASP A 93 -50.91 13.32 -5.06
C ASP A 93 -51.87 13.83 -3.98
N LYS A 94 -51.58 13.57 -2.72
CA LYS A 94 -52.40 14.09 -1.60
C LYS A 94 -52.41 15.63 -1.56
N PHE A 95 -51.24 16.24 -1.80
CA PHE A 95 -51.11 17.70 -1.85
C PHE A 95 -51.84 18.28 -3.07
N SER A 96 -51.77 17.62 -4.24
CA SER A 96 -52.50 18.02 -5.45
C SER A 96 -53.99 18.08 -5.21
N HIS A 97 -54.59 17.04 -4.59
CA HIS A 97 -56.01 17.03 -4.25
C HIS A 97 -56.37 18.12 -3.22
N SER A 98 -55.48 18.42 -2.27
CA SER A 98 -55.72 19.49 -1.29
C SER A 98 -55.54 20.89 -1.89
N ALA A 99 -54.61 21.04 -2.84
CA ALA A 99 -54.32 22.33 -3.48
C ALA A 99 -55.27 22.66 -4.63
N SER A 100 -55.91 21.69 -5.27
CA SER A 100 -56.85 21.90 -6.35
C SER A 100 -58.09 22.72 -5.90
N SER A 101 -58.46 22.55 -4.64
CA SER A 101 -59.55 23.35 -4.05
C SER A 101 -59.23 24.85 -3.90
N LYS A 102 -57.91 25.22 -3.85
CA LYS A 102 -57.45 26.61 -3.63
C LYS A 102 -56.85 27.28 -4.87
N LEU A 103 -56.23 26.53 -5.76
CA LEU A 103 -55.42 27.03 -6.87
C LEU A 103 -56.01 26.76 -8.25
N GLY A 104 -57.15 26.02 -8.32
CA GLY A 104 -57.85 25.74 -9.59
C GLY A 104 -57.61 24.32 -10.17
N LYS A 105 -58.59 23.82 -10.88
CA LYS A 105 -58.61 22.45 -11.43
C LYS A 105 -57.54 22.16 -12.46
N TRP A 106 -56.84 23.16 -13.00
CA TRP A 106 -55.82 22.98 -14.03
C TRP A 106 -54.60 22.22 -13.51
N ILE A 107 -54.38 22.14 -12.20
CA ILE A 107 -53.28 21.42 -11.52
C ILE A 107 -53.49 19.88 -11.60
N GLU A 108 -54.73 19.44 -11.68
CA GLU A 108 -55.12 18.03 -11.77
C GLU A 108 -55.23 17.53 -13.24
N ILE A 109 -55.05 18.42 -14.22
CA ILE A 109 -55.09 18.01 -15.64
C ILE A 109 -53.98 16.99 -15.91
N GLU A 110 -54.36 15.79 -16.26
CA GLU A 110 -53.44 14.75 -16.70
C GLU A 110 -52.92 15.10 -18.11
N ILE A 111 -51.60 15.15 -18.26
CA ILE A 111 -50.96 15.43 -19.56
C ILE A 111 -50.84 14.15 -20.37
N PHE A 112 -50.35 13.08 -19.74
CA PHE A 112 -50.10 11.80 -20.34
C PHE A 112 -49.93 10.71 -19.26
N ALA A 113 -50.55 9.54 -19.46
CA ALA A 113 -50.42 8.37 -18.56
C ALA A 113 -50.59 8.62 -17.07
N GLY A 114 -51.51 9.52 -16.64
CA GLY A 114 -51.78 9.82 -15.23
C GLY A 114 -50.74 10.77 -14.55
N ILE A 115 -49.87 11.41 -15.34
CA ILE A 115 -48.89 12.38 -14.86
C ILE A 115 -49.55 13.76 -14.79
N THR A 116 -49.63 14.34 -13.59
CA THR A 116 -50.12 15.69 -13.37
C THR A 116 -49.01 16.74 -13.58
N TRP A 117 -49.44 17.97 -13.95
CA TRP A 117 -48.50 19.12 -14.07
C TRP A 117 -47.66 19.32 -12.85
N LEU A 118 -48.23 19.11 -11.68
CA LEU A 118 -47.54 19.29 -10.39
C LEU A 118 -46.35 18.31 -10.23
N LYS A 119 -46.55 17.05 -10.61
CA LYS A 119 -45.45 16.05 -10.56
C LYS A 119 -44.31 16.40 -11.51
N LEU A 120 -44.66 16.85 -12.72
CA LEU A 120 -43.66 17.26 -13.67
C LEU A 120 -42.87 18.47 -13.22
N LEU A 121 -43.53 19.51 -12.68
CA LEU A 121 -42.88 20.68 -12.11
C LEU A 121 -41.99 20.30 -10.91
N PHE A 122 -42.44 19.37 -10.08
CA PHE A 122 -41.66 18.91 -8.92
C PHE A 122 -40.40 18.15 -9.38
N CYS A 123 -40.51 17.28 -10.37
CA CYS A 123 -39.31 16.61 -10.94
C CYS A 123 -38.35 17.61 -11.56
N LEU A 124 -38.88 18.62 -12.27
CA LEU A 124 -38.07 19.69 -12.87
C LEU A 124 -37.38 20.52 -11.79
N PHE A 125 -38.07 20.81 -10.68
CA PHE A 125 -37.48 21.44 -9.49
C PHE A 125 -36.35 20.58 -8.89
N LEU A 126 -36.55 19.25 -8.77
CA LEU A 126 -35.51 18.37 -8.27
C LEU A 126 -34.29 18.32 -9.21
N ILE A 127 -34.50 18.28 -10.53
CA ILE A 127 -33.43 18.36 -11.52
C ILE A 127 -32.68 19.69 -11.38
N PHE A 128 -33.39 20.81 -11.21
CA PHE A 128 -32.80 22.10 -10.98
C PHE A 128 -31.96 22.13 -9.69
N LEU A 129 -32.43 21.47 -8.64
CA LEU A 129 -31.69 21.31 -7.40
C LEU A 129 -30.42 20.49 -7.60
N VAL A 130 -30.44 19.43 -8.39
CA VAL A 130 -29.25 18.65 -8.76
C VAL A 130 -28.23 19.52 -9.49
N VAL A 131 -28.69 20.38 -10.43
CA VAL A 131 -27.83 21.35 -11.12
C VAL A 131 -27.21 22.33 -10.14
N ILE A 132 -27.99 22.86 -9.21
CA ILE A 132 -27.48 23.79 -8.18
C ILE A 132 -26.40 23.09 -7.31
N VAL A 133 -26.67 21.88 -6.82
CA VAL A 133 -25.73 21.12 -6.00
C VAL A 133 -24.43 20.87 -6.77
N GLU A 134 -24.54 20.47 -8.03
CA GLU A 134 -23.37 20.25 -8.90
C GLU A 134 -22.56 21.54 -9.11
N ARG A 135 -23.25 22.65 -9.40
CA ARG A 135 -22.62 23.96 -9.59
C ARG A 135 -21.96 24.47 -8.31
N LEU A 136 -22.65 24.34 -7.18
CA LEU A 136 -22.12 24.73 -5.87
C LEU A 136 -20.88 23.93 -5.51
N LEU A 137 -20.92 22.60 -5.72
CA LEU A 137 -19.80 21.71 -5.43
C LEU A 137 -18.59 22.06 -6.32
N ARG A 138 -18.82 22.25 -7.61
CA ARG A 138 -17.76 22.65 -8.55
C ARG A 138 -17.17 24.02 -8.20
N TRP A 139 -18.03 24.97 -7.78
CA TRP A 139 -17.60 26.28 -7.29
C TRP A 139 -16.77 26.18 -6.01
N LEU A 140 -17.22 25.37 -5.02
CA LEU A 140 -16.49 25.10 -3.78
C LEU A 140 -15.10 24.51 -4.05
N ILE A 141 -15.01 23.50 -4.92
CA ILE A 141 -13.75 22.90 -5.31
C ILE A 141 -12.84 23.96 -5.97
N SER A 142 -13.37 24.73 -6.91
CA SER A 142 -12.62 25.77 -7.60
C SER A 142 -12.18 26.91 -6.66
N ALA A 143 -13.03 27.29 -5.70
CA ALA A 143 -12.72 28.30 -4.69
C ALA A 143 -11.62 27.81 -3.73
N THR A 144 -11.65 26.55 -3.37
CA THR A 144 -10.62 25.92 -2.52
C THR A 144 -9.27 25.86 -3.25
N ILE A 145 -9.27 25.48 -4.53
CA ILE A 145 -8.06 25.45 -5.36
C ILE A 145 -7.43 26.84 -5.48
N ARG A 146 -8.23 27.90 -5.67
CA ARG A 146 -7.73 29.29 -5.78
C ARG A 146 -7.12 29.84 -4.49
N LYS A 147 -7.50 29.30 -3.33
CA LYS A 147 -6.97 29.68 -2.01
C LYS A 147 -5.63 29.05 -1.67
N ILE A 148 -5.20 28.04 -2.42
CA ILE A 148 -3.91 27.39 -2.21
C ILE A 148 -2.84 28.24 -2.89
N PRO A 149 -1.84 28.77 -2.15
CA PRO A 149 -0.81 29.64 -2.71
C PRO A 149 -0.02 28.93 -3.80
N SER A 150 0.13 29.57 -4.95
CA SER A 150 0.91 29.07 -6.09
C SER A 150 2.43 29.24 -5.92
N ASN A 151 2.86 29.84 -4.81
CA ASN A 151 4.25 30.29 -4.59
C ASN A 151 5.18 29.25 -3.96
N ILE A 152 4.78 27.99 -3.89
CA ILE A 152 5.65 26.92 -3.40
C ILE A 152 5.82 25.97 -4.57
N ASP A 153 7.06 25.72 -4.98
CA ASP A 153 7.49 24.65 -5.91
C ASP A 153 7.12 23.24 -5.43
N VAL A 154 6.30 23.14 -4.41
CA VAL A 154 5.68 21.93 -3.93
C VAL A 154 4.39 21.74 -4.72
N PHE A 155 4.48 20.89 -5.72
CA PHE A 155 3.35 20.27 -6.38
C PHE A 155 2.29 19.91 -5.33
N SER A 156 1.25 20.76 -5.21
CA SER A 156 0.30 20.65 -4.10
C SER A 156 -0.58 19.41 -4.33
N TRP A 157 -0.29 18.34 -3.58
CA TRP A 157 -1.07 17.10 -3.58
C TRP A 157 -2.57 17.39 -3.44
N GLN A 158 -2.91 18.38 -2.64
CA GLN A 158 -4.28 18.83 -2.40
C GLN A 158 -4.96 19.34 -3.67
N GLN A 159 -4.26 20.16 -4.48
CA GLN A 159 -4.81 20.67 -5.75
C GLN A 159 -5.09 19.55 -6.74
N ASN A 160 -4.13 18.64 -6.90
CA ASN A 160 -4.27 17.53 -7.84
C ASN A 160 -5.37 16.56 -7.42
N PHE A 161 -5.48 16.29 -6.10
CA PHE A 161 -6.56 15.47 -5.57
C PHE A 161 -7.93 16.11 -5.80
N LEU A 162 -8.11 17.40 -5.51
CA LEU A 162 -9.36 18.13 -5.75
C LEU A 162 -9.72 18.16 -7.24
N LEU A 163 -8.73 18.36 -8.10
CA LEU A 163 -8.94 18.31 -9.55
C LEU A 163 -9.33 16.91 -10.02
N ALA A 164 -8.72 15.86 -9.47
CA ALA A 164 -9.06 14.49 -9.78
C ALA A 164 -10.47 14.10 -9.35
N CYS A 165 -10.94 14.64 -8.22
CA CYS A 165 -12.29 14.41 -7.71
C CYS A 165 -13.38 15.13 -8.51
N SER A 166 -13.09 16.31 -9.05
CA SER A 166 -14.11 17.24 -9.58
C SER A 166 -14.98 16.66 -10.70
N LYS A 167 -14.36 16.02 -11.70
CA LYS A 167 -15.08 15.46 -12.86
C LYS A 167 -15.85 14.17 -12.53
N PRO A 168 -15.23 13.16 -11.88
CA PRO A 168 -15.94 11.94 -11.49
C PRO A 168 -17.13 12.22 -10.55
N LEU A 169 -16.94 13.14 -9.60
CA LEU A 169 -17.99 13.51 -8.65
C LEU A 169 -19.18 14.21 -9.33
N SER A 170 -18.90 15.05 -10.33
CA SER A 170 -19.95 15.65 -11.16
C SER A 170 -20.74 14.58 -11.91
N LEU A 171 -20.06 13.59 -12.54
CA LEU A 171 -20.74 12.48 -13.22
C LEU A 171 -21.57 11.65 -12.26
N PHE A 172 -21.07 11.38 -11.05
CA PHE A 172 -21.78 10.65 -10.00
C PHE A 172 -23.08 11.37 -9.59
N ILE A 173 -22.98 12.70 -9.33
CA ILE A 173 -24.15 13.53 -8.96
C ILE A 173 -25.17 13.53 -10.10
N TRP A 174 -24.74 13.66 -11.36
CA TRP A 174 -25.64 13.60 -12.49
C TRP A 174 -26.33 12.23 -12.62
N SER A 175 -25.59 11.13 -12.50
CA SER A 175 -26.14 9.78 -12.66
C SER A 175 -27.20 9.46 -11.61
N TYR A 176 -26.87 9.60 -10.31
CA TYR A 176 -27.82 9.30 -9.23
C TYR A 176 -28.80 10.46 -8.94
N GLY A 177 -28.37 11.69 -9.18
CA GLY A 177 -29.22 12.86 -9.01
C GLY A 177 -30.40 12.89 -9.98
N THR A 178 -30.15 12.62 -11.26
CA THR A 178 -31.24 12.54 -12.27
C THR A 178 -32.15 11.34 -12.01
N TYR A 179 -31.57 10.19 -11.64
CA TYR A 179 -32.35 9.03 -11.24
C TYR A 179 -33.30 9.34 -10.07
N GLY A 180 -32.76 9.96 -9.00
CA GLY A 180 -33.53 10.36 -7.83
C GLY A 180 -34.59 11.43 -8.14
N ALA A 181 -34.26 12.40 -8.98
CA ALA A 181 -35.20 13.45 -9.40
C ALA A 181 -36.39 12.91 -10.21
N LEU A 182 -36.18 11.86 -10.99
CA LEU A 182 -37.21 11.22 -11.79
C LEU A 182 -37.97 10.10 -11.04
N SER A 183 -37.51 9.73 -9.84
CA SER A 183 -38.08 8.60 -9.09
C SER A 183 -39.60 8.73 -8.79
N PRO A 184 -40.20 9.93 -8.58
CA PRO A 184 -41.65 10.05 -8.38
C PRO A 184 -42.49 9.71 -9.62
N LEU A 185 -41.87 9.76 -10.83
CA LEU A 185 -42.56 9.45 -12.05
C LEU A 185 -42.62 7.94 -12.34
N TYR A 186 -41.70 7.14 -11.84
CA TYR A 186 -41.61 5.71 -12.21
C TYR A 186 -42.83 4.88 -11.84
N SER A 187 -43.59 5.29 -10.80
CA SER A 187 -44.82 4.63 -10.37
C SER A 187 -45.90 4.66 -11.44
N HIS A 188 -45.90 5.68 -12.32
CA HIS A 188 -46.93 5.88 -13.37
C HIS A 188 -46.68 5.02 -14.60
N PHE A 189 -45.45 4.60 -14.85
CA PHE A 189 -45.06 3.76 -15.96
C PHE A 189 -45.08 2.26 -15.66
N ARG A 190 -45.73 1.85 -14.53
CA ARG A 190 -45.89 0.42 -14.24
C ARG A 190 -46.89 -0.22 -15.18
N PRO A 191 -46.49 -1.16 -16.05
CA PRO A 191 -47.45 -1.92 -16.81
C PRO A 191 -48.26 -2.81 -15.87
N PRO A 192 -49.53 -3.16 -16.26
CA PRO A 192 -50.39 -4.03 -15.44
C PRO A 192 -49.79 -5.43 -15.23
N VAL A 193 -48.92 -5.90 -16.18
CA VAL A 193 -48.18 -7.16 -16.09
C VAL A 193 -46.76 -6.92 -16.61
N GLY A 194 -45.74 -7.28 -15.79
CA GLY A 194 -44.35 -7.18 -16.19
C GLY A 194 -43.52 -6.13 -15.43
N GLU A 195 -42.26 -5.99 -15.82
CA GLU A 195 -41.34 -5.03 -15.23
C GLU A 195 -41.50 -3.64 -15.87
N ASN A 196 -41.33 -2.61 -15.06
CA ASN A 196 -41.34 -1.23 -15.53
C ASN A 196 -40.02 -0.93 -16.29
N LEU A 197 -40.08 -1.00 -17.64
CA LEU A 197 -38.95 -0.80 -18.53
C LEU A 197 -38.27 0.58 -18.29
N VAL A 198 -39.09 1.63 -18.07
CA VAL A 198 -38.56 2.98 -17.88
C VAL A 198 -37.74 3.03 -16.58
N HIS A 199 -38.26 2.45 -15.50
CA HIS A 199 -37.55 2.33 -14.25
C HIS A 199 -36.28 1.50 -14.37
N LEU A 200 -36.36 0.33 -15.05
CA LEU A 200 -35.22 -0.57 -15.24
C LEU A 200 -34.10 0.12 -16.05
N VAL A 201 -34.43 0.81 -17.15
CA VAL A 201 -33.45 1.54 -17.95
C VAL A 201 -32.82 2.70 -17.15
N ALA A 202 -33.64 3.47 -16.45
CA ALA A 202 -33.16 4.57 -15.63
C ALA A 202 -32.25 4.09 -14.51
N GLN A 203 -32.61 3.00 -13.83
CA GLN A 203 -31.79 2.37 -12.80
C GLN A 203 -30.46 1.89 -13.36
N LYS A 204 -30.48 1.09 -14.43
CA LYS A 204 -29.25 0.60 -15.07
C LYS A 204 -28.35 1.73 -15.56
N SER A 205 -28.95 2.80 -16.11
CA SER A 205 -28.18 3.98 -16.53
C SER A 205 -27.48 4.67 -15.36
N ALA A 206 -28.17 4.80 -14.21
CA ALA A 206 -27.58 5.38 -13.00
C ALA A 206 -26.48 4.50 -12.43
N ASP A 207 -26.67 3.18 -12.39
CA ASP A 207 -25.68 2.23 -11.89
C ASP A 207 -24.42 2.20 -12.78
N VAL A 208 -24.59 2.22 -14.09
CA VAL A 208 -23.50 2.30 -15.07
C VAL A 208 -22.75 3.64 -14.94
N GLY A 209 -23.50 4.75 -14.89
CA GLY A 209 -22.90 6.07 -14.73
C GLY A 209 -22.13 6.22 -13.40
N GLY A 210 -22.69 5.70 -12.33
CA GLY A 210 -22.03 5.67 -11.02
C GLY A 210 -20.77 4.80 -11.01
N THR A 211 -20.83 3.64 -11.66
CA THR A 211 -19.67 2.73 -11.80
C THR A 211 -18.57 3.40 -12.63
N ILE A 212 -18.90 4.00 -13.75
CA ILE A 212 -17.94 4.75 -14.58
C ILE A 212 -17.32 5.90 -13.78
N ALA A 213 -18.12 6.64 -13.01
CA ALA A 213 -17.63 7.72 -12.15
C ALA A 213 -16.62 7.21 -11.12
N LEU A 214 -16.90 6.09 -10.46
CA LEU A 214 -16.02 5.46 -9.49
C LEU A 214 -14.67 5.05 -10.12
N PHE A 215 -14.73 4.31 -11.23
CA PHE A 215 -13.48 3.87 -11.89
C PHE A 215 -12.72 5.05 -12.51
N TRP A 216 -13.41 6.06 -13.02
CA TRP A 216 -12.75 7.31 -13.45
C TRP A 216 -12.02 7.99 -12.30
N PHE A 217 -12.64 8.04 -11.12
CA PHE A 217 -11.99 8.57 -9.91
C PHE A 217 -10.73 7.77 -9.55
N ILE A 218 -10.81 6.44 -9.53
CA ILE A 218 -9.65 5.56 -9.25
C ILE A 218 -8.54 5.78 -10.30
N LEU A 219 -8.87 5.86 -11.58
CA LEU A 219 -7.90 6.15 -12.65
C LEU A 219 -7.26 7.54 -12.50
N SER A 220 -8.00 8.50 -11.97
CA SER A 220 -7.49 9.84 -11.70
C SER A 220 -6.52 9.85 -10.52
N LEU A 221 -6.77 9.02 -9.49
CA LEU A 221 -5.81 8.80 -8.40
C LEU A 221 -4.51 8.14 -8.88
N VAL A 222 -4.60 7.17 -9.79
CA VAL A 222 -3.40 6.56 -10.40
C VAL A 222 -2.58 7.58 -11.18
N LYS A 223 -3.22 8.53 -11.87
CA LYS A 223 -2.48 9.62 -12.54
C LYS A 223 -1.72 10.50 -11.55
N ILE A 224 -2.31 10.79 -10.40
CA ILE A 224 -1.64 11.55 -9.34
C ILE A 224 -0.44 10.75 -8.82
N LEU A 225 -0.64 9.47 -8.51
CA LEU A 225 0.43 8.58 -8.07
C LEU A 225 1.58 8.52 -9.08
N ASP A 226 1.29 8.39 -10.38
CA ASP A 226 2.26 8.38 -11.47
C ASP A 226 3.16 9.65 -11.45
N VAL A 227 2.54 10.83 -11.29
CA VAL A 227 3.27 12.09 -11.23
C VAL A 227 4.16 12.19 -9.98
N TYR A 228 3.67 11.72 -8.83
CA TYR A 228 4.47 11.70 -7.59
C TYR A 228 5.63 10.73 -7.66
N LEU A 229 5.39 9.52 -8.16
CA LEU A 229 6.43 8.51 -8.32
C LEU A 229 7.51 8.98 -9.30
N LYS A 230 7.13 9.61 -10.41
CA LYS A 230 8.10 10.19 -11.37
C LYS A 230 8.94 11.31 -10.75
N LYS A 231 8.31 12.17 -9.94
CA LYS A 231 9.04 13.23 -9.24
C LYS A 231 10.01 12.64 -8.21
N TRP A 232 9.61 11.59 -7.52
CA TRP A 232 10.47 10.87 -6.58
C TRP A 232 11.63 10.19 -7.31
N ALA A 233 11.36 9.48 -8.41
CA ALA A 233 12.38 8.84 -9.24
C ALA A 233 13.39 9.84 -9.81
N ALA A 234 12.95 11.01 -10.27
CA ALA A 234 13.85 12.07 -10.76
C ALA A 234 14.79 12.65 -9.69
N GLY A 235 14.53 12.39 -8.41
CA GLY A 235 15.41 12.77 -7.29
C GLY A 235 16.45 11.71 -6.92
N THR A 236 16.37 10.53 -7.52
CA THR A 236 17.31 9.41 -7.32
C THR A 236 18.29 9.32 -8.49
N GLU A 237 19.53 8.92 -8.24
CA GLU A 237 20.53 8.70 -9.27
C GLU A 237 20.35 7.35 -10.01
N SER A 238 19.27 6.62 -9.69
CA SER A 238 19.02 5.27 -10.23
C SER A 238 18.19 5.32 -11.50
N THR A 239 18.76 4.85 -12.61
CA THR A 239 18.06 4.69 -13.90
C THR A 239 16.94 3.62 -13.85
N ILE A 240 16.97 2.72 -12.85
CA ILE A 240 15.96 1.65 -12.68
C ILE A 240 14.62 2.23 -12.27
N ASP A 241 14.61 3.24 -11.39
CA ASP A 241 13.38 3.87 -10.89
C ASP A 241 12.63 4.59 -12.03
N ASP A 242 13.36 5.21 -12.95
CA ASP A 242 12.78 5.87 -14.12
C ASP A 242 12.09 4.89 -15.08
N MET A 243 12.55 3.64 -15.14
CA MET A 243 11.95 2.60 -15.97
C MET A 243 10.77 1.90 -15.27
N LEU A 244 10.87 1.66 -13.97
CA LEU A 244 9.85 0.91 -13.20
C LEU A 244 8.57 1.72 -12.98
N VAL A 245 8.67 3.00 -12.66
CA VAL A 245 7.52 3.86 -12.35
C VAL A 245 6.48 3.91 -13.47
N PRO A 246 6.84 4.13 -14.75
CA PRO A 246 5.88 4.11 -15.85
C PRO A 246 5.22 2.74 -16.06
N ILE A 247 5.99 1.65 -15.87
CA ILE A 247 5.48 0.28 -16.03
C ILE A 247 4.41 -0.01 -14.97
N VAL A 248 4.69 0.27 -13.70
CA VAL A 248 3.75 0.08 -12.59
C VAL A 248 2.48 0.90 -12.80
N ALA A 249 2.61 2.18 -13.14
CA ALA A 249 1.47 3.05 -13.39
C ALA A 249 0.62 2.58 -14.58
N LYS A 250 1.24 2.13 -15.68
CA LYS A 250 0.56 1.60 -16.85
C LYS A 250 -0.17 0.30 -16.54
N THR A 251 0.49 -0.62 -15.85
CA THR A 251 -0.09 -1.91 -15.46
C THR A 251 -1.30 -1.70 -14.55
N LEU A 252 -1.20 -0.83 -13.54
CA LEU A 252 -2.29 -0.50 -12.64
C LEU A 252 -3.49 0.11 -13.40
N LYS A 253 -3.26 1.01 -14.36
CA LYS A 253 -4.31 1.58 -15.22
C LYS A 253 -5.02 0.49 -16.03
N VAL A 254 -4.27 -0.45 -16.61
CA VAL A 254 -4.85 -1.57 -17.38
C VAL A 254 -5.73 -2.45 -16.50
N PHE A 255 -5.26 -2.82 -15.31
CA PHE A 255 -6.04 -3.61 -14.34
C PHE A 255 -7.36 -2.92 -13.95
N ILE A 256 -7.31 -1.63 -13.65
CA ILE A 256 -8.49 -0.84 -13.28
C ILE A 256 -9.48 -0.78 -14.44
N ILE A 257 -9.01 -0.58 -15.68
CA ILE A 257 -9.87 -0.53 -16.87
C ILE A 257 -10.52 -1.90 -17.11
N VAL A 258 -9.78 -2.99 -17.01
CA VAL A 258 -10.30 -4.35 -17.20
C VAL A 258 -11.37 -4.67 -16.14
N ILE A 259 -11.07 -4.47 -14.87
CA ILE A 259 -12.01 -4.74 -13.77
C ILE A 259 -13.23 -3.82 -13.89
N GLY A 260 -13.02 -2.52 -14.15
CA GLY A 260 -14.10 -1.55 -14.33
C GLY A 260 -14.99 -1.91 -15.51
N GLY A 261 -14.40 -2.33 -16.64
CA GLY A 261 -15.13 -2.78 -17.81
C GLY A 261 -16.00 -4.01 -17.53
N ILE A 262 -15.47 -5.00 -16.81
CA ILE A 262 -16.24 -6.20 -16.41
C ILE A 262 -17.45 -5.80 -15.54
N ILE A 263 -17.27 -4.91 -14.57
CA ILE A 263 -18.36 -4.47 -13.70
C ILE A 263 -19.40 -3.63 -14.45
N VAL A 264 -18.98 -2.79 -15.42
CA VAL A 264 -19.90 -2.05 -16.28
C VAL A 264 -20.73 -3.01 -17.13
N ILE A 265 -20.12 -4.04 -17.73
CA ILE A 265 -20.81 -5.07 -18.50
C ILE A 265 -21.81 -5.82 -17.61
N GLN A 266 -21.44 -6.17 -16.39
CA GLN A 266 -22.37 -6.79 -15.43
C GLN A 266 -23.60 -5.90 -15.18
N ASN A 267 -23.38 -4.61 -14.90
CA ASN A 267 -24.47 -3.68 -14.60
C ASN A 267 -25.42 -3.50 -15.82
N LEU A 268 -24.88 -3.54 -17.03
CA LEU A 268 -25.68 -3.45 -18.26
C LEU A 268 -26.46 -4.73 -18.54
N THR A 269 -25.79 -5.87 -18.51
CA THR A 269 -26.33 -7.15 -18.98
C THR A 269 -27.02 -7.97 -17.88
N GLY A 270 -26.66 -7.73 -16.61
CA GLY A 270 -27.07 -8.57 -15.47
C GLY A 270 -26.35 -9.93 -15.41
N LEU A 271 -25.34 -10.15 -16.25
CA LEU A 271 -24.54 -11.38 -16.25
C LEU A 271 -23.81 -11.56 -14.91
N LYS A 272 -23.80 -12.78 -14.39
CA LYS A 272 -23.01 -13.10 -13.19
C LYS A 272 -21.53 -13.15 -13.54
N ILE A 273 -20.73 -12.20 -13.02
CA ILE A 273 -19.28 -12.13 -13.27
C ILE A 273 -18.46 -13.04 -12.35
N GLY A 274 -19.09 -13.74 -11.40
CA GLY A 274 -18.40 -14.65 -10.49
C GLY A 274 -17.41 -15.60 -11.17
N PRO A 275 -17.82 -16.33 -12.22
CA PRO A 275 -16.90 -17.21 -12.96
C PRO A 275 -15.73 -16.49 -13.63
N LEU A 276 -15.94 -15.27 -14.13
CA LEU A 276 -14.87 -14.45 -14.72
C LEU A 276 -13.88 -13.97 -13.66
N LEU A 277 -14.37 -13.54 -12.50
CA LEU A 277 -13.49 -13.17 -11.38
C LEU A 277 -12.74 -14.37 -10.84
N ALA A 278 -13.38 -15.55 -10.77
CA ALA A 278 -12.72 -16.79 -10.37
C ALA A 278 -11.59 -17.17 -11.34
N SER A 279 -11.79 -17.07 -12.65
CA SER A 279 -10.73 -17.34 -13.64
C SER A 279 -9.58 -16.33 -13.56
N LEU A 280 -9.88 -15.04 -13.36
CA LEU A 280 -8.86 -14.01 -13.08
C LEU A 280 -8.12 -14.30 -11.79
N GLY A 281 -8.80 -14.80 -10.75
CA GLY A 281 -8.19 -15.21 -9.48
C GLY A 281 -7.19 -16.35 -9.67
N ILE A 282 -7.55 -17.40 -10.42
CA ILE A 282 -6.64 -18.51 -10.74
C ILE A 282 -5.42 -18.01 -11.53
N GLY A 283 -5.63 -17.17 -12.55
CA GLY A 283 -4.54 -16.52 -13.27
C GLY A 283 -3.66 -15.65 -12.39
N GLY A 284 -4.26 -14.94 -11.43
CA GLY A 284 -3.56 -14.15 -10.42
C GLY A 284 -2.67 -14.99 -9.51
N ILE A 285 -3.14 -16.17 -9.08
CA ILE A 285 -2.34 -17.13 -8.30
C ILE A 285 -1.11 -17.59 -9.11
N ALA A 286 -1.29 -17.91 -10.39
CA ALA A 286 -0.18 -18.32 -11.24
C ALA A 286 0.89 -17.22 -11.36
N VAL A 287 0.47 -15.96 -11.55
CA VAL A 287 1.38 -14.80 -11.58
C VAL A 287 2.05 -14.59 -10.23
N ALA A 288 1.31 -14.71 -9.12
CA ALA A 288 1.86 -14.56 -7.77
C ALA A 288 2.92 -15.62 -7.47
N LEU A 289 2.69 -16.88 -7.87
CA LEU A 289 3.67 -17.96 -7.72
C LEU A 289 4.92 -17.69 -8.57
N ALA A 290 4.77 -17.19 -9.79
CA ALA A 290 5.89 -16.81 -10.64
C ALA A 290 6.71 -15.63 -10.09
N ALA A 291 6.08 -14.71 -9.35
CA ALA A 291 6.72 -13.55 -8.74
C ALA A 291 7.27 -13.81 -7.32
N LYS A 292 6.98 -14.97 -6.71
CA LYS A 292 7.27 -15.30 -5.32
C LYS A 292 8.71 -14.98 -4.92
N ASP A 293 9.69 -15.50 -5.67
CA ASP A 293 11.12 -15.34 -5.33
C ASP A 293 11.57 -13.87 -5.41
N SER A 294 11.04 -13.10 -6.36
CA SER A 294 11.34 -11.66 -6.46
C SER A 294 10.81 -10.88 -5.26
N ILE A 295 9.58 -11.21 -4.81
CA ILE A 295 8.95 -10.61 -3.65
C ILE A 295 9.69 -11.01 -2.37
N ALA A 296 10.07 -12.27 -2.22
CA ALA A 296 10.83 -12.77 -1.08
C ALA A 296 12.19 -12.07 -0.95
N ASN A 297 12.91 -11.90 -2.05
CA ASN A 297 14.17 -11.16 -2.07
C ASN A 297 14.01 -9.68 -1.72
N PHE A 298 12.93 -9.03 -2.17
CA PHE A 298 12.62 -7.66 -1.77
C PHE A 298 12.39 -7.54 -0.25
N PHE A 299 11.59 -8.44 0.34
CA PHE A 299 11.41 -8.48 1.79
C PHE A 299 12.70 -8.82 2.53
N GLY A 300 13.55 -9.71 1.97
CA GLY A 300 14.89 -9.97 2.48
C GLY A 300 15.74 -8.70 2.55
N THR A 301 15.68 -7.86 1.51
CA THR A 301 16.35 -6.54 1.54
C THR A 301 15.84 -5.64 2.66
N LEU A 302 14.52 -5.59 2.86
CA LEU A 302 13.93 -4.80 3.95
C LEU A 302 14.37 -5.32 5.32
N THR A 303 14.40 -6.64 5.53
CA THR A 303 14.90 -7.26 6.76
C THR A 303 16.37 -6.86 7.03
N ILE A 304 17.25 -6.99 6.03
CA ILE A 304 18.65 -6.59 6.16
C ILE A 304 18.78 -5.10 6.51
N LEU A 305 17.93 -4.24 5.93
CA LEU A 305 17.98 -2.80 6.15
C LEU A 305 17.49 -2.40 7.55
N PHE A 306 16.44 -3.07 8.07
CA PHE A 306 15.86 -2.75 9.37
C PHE A 306 16.63 -3.41 10.53
N ASP A 307 16.90 -4.71 10.43
CA ASP A 307 17.54 -5.49 11.50
C ASP A 307 19.07 -5.34 11.51
N LYS A 308 19.64 -4.95 10.35
CA LYS A 308 21.08 -4.71 10.16
C LYS A 308 21.97 -5.83 10.70
N PRO A 309 21.75 -7.09 10.31
CA PRO A 309 22.59 -8.19 10.76
C PRO A 309 24.05 -8.01 10.32
N PHE A 310 24.30 -7.21 9.29
CA PHE A 310 25.59 -6.74 8.84
C PHE A 310 25.45 -5.40 8.10
N GLN A 311 26.58 -4.71 7.89
CA GLN A 311 26.64 -3.46 7.14
C GLN A 311 27.63 -3.58 5.96
N VAL A 312 27.49 -2.67 4.99
CA VAL A 312 28.46 -2.57 3.88
C VAL A 312 29.84 -2.25 4.46
N GLY A 313 30.84 -3.01 4.05
CA GLY A 313 32.20 -2.95 4.53
C GLY A 313 32.53 -3.95 5.65
N GLN A 314 31.56 -4.61 6.25
CA GLN A 314 31.78 -5.66 7.24
C GLN A 314 32.09 -7.01 6.58
N ARG A 315 32.95 -7.79 7.23
CA ARG A 315 33.26 -9.16 6.83
C ARG A 315 32.24 -10.11 7.45
N ILE A 316 31.63 -10.92 6.58
CA ILE A 316 30.64 -11.92 6.98
C ILE A 316 31.00 -13.29 6.39
N ILE A 317 30.53 -14.33 7.09
CA ILE A 317 30.53 -15.70 6.54
C ILE A 317 29.06 -16.11 6.37
N ILE A 318 28.76 -16.57 5.16
CA ILE A 318 27.48 -17.20 4.84
C ILE A 318 27.76 -18.47 4.02
N ASP A 319 27.26 -19.59 4.47
CA ASP A 319 27.58 -20.92 3.92
C ASP A 319 29.10 -21.12 3.82
N GLN A 320 29.60 -21.25 2.57
CA GLN A 320 31.02 -21.42 2.26
C GLN A 320 31.72 -20.12 1.85
N TYR A 321 31.01 -19.01 1.84
CA TYR A 321 31.57 -17.73 1.39
C TYR A 321 31.96 -16.87 2.58
N ASP A 322 33.27 -16.58 2.64
CA ASP A 322 33.88 -15.68 3.60
C ASP A 322 34.36 -14.44 2.86
N GLY A 323 33.86 -13.27 3.19
CA GLY A 323 34.19 -12.05 2.48
C GLY A 323 33.57 -10.79 3.04
N THR A 324 33.92 -9.66 2.42
CA THR A 324 33.43 -8.33 2.80
C THR A 324 32.22 -7.94 1.96
N VAL A 325 31.18 -7.40 2.59
CA VAL A 325 30.00 -6.89 1.91
C VAL A 325 30.35 -5.62 1.14
N GLU A 326 30.27 -5.65 -0.19
CA GLU A 326 30.50 -4.48 -1.04
C GLU A 326 29.27 -3.61 -1.23
N SER A 327 28.13 -4.25 -1.47
CA SER A 327 26.87 -3.55 -1.69
C SER A 327 25.67 -4.41 -1.34
N VAL A 328 24.62 -3.78 -0.83
CA VAL A 328 23.30 -4.39 -0.64
C VAL A 328 22.36 -3.79 -1.69
N GLY A 329 21.93 -4.60 -2.64
CA GLY A 329 21.00 -4.20 -3.70
C GLY A 329 19.55 -4.54 -3.36
N PHE A 330 18.64 -4.22 -4.29
CA PHE A 330 17.19 -4.46 -4.15
C PHE A 330 16.82 -5.94 -4.03
N ARG A 331 17.59 -6.85 -4.62
CA ARG A 331 17.30 -8.28 -4.67
C ARG A 331 18.45 -9.14 -4.16
N SER A 332 19.66 -8.65 -4.22
CA SER A 332 20.88 -9.41 -3.92
C SER A 332 21.94 -8.53 -3.30
N THR A 333 22.78 -9.13 -2.47
CA THR A 333 23.94 -8.53 -1.85
C THR A 333 25.21 -9.06 -2.53
N GLN A 334 26.17 -8.19 -2.75
CA GLN A 334 27.47 -8.52 -3.31
C GLN A 334 28.52 -8.63 -2.21
N ILE A 335 29.25 -9.74 -2.20
CA ILE A 335 30.27 -10.06 -1.21
C ILE A 335 31.59 -10.31 -1.95
N ARG A 336 32.65 -9.59 -1.58
CA ARG A 336 34.01 -9.79 -2.06
C ARG A 336 34.70 -10.80 -1.15
N THR A 337 34.97 -12.00 -1.69
CA THR A 337 35.67 -13.04 -0.94
C THR A 337 37.12 -12.67 -0.68
N LEU A 338 37.77 -13.35 0.28
CA LEU A 338 39.19 -13.16 0.58
C LEU A 338 40.08 -13.50 -0.60
N THR A 339 39.63 -14.36 -1.55
CA THR A 339 40.31 -14.68 -2.78
C THR A 339 40.10 -13.65 -3.90
N GLY A 340 39.33 -12.57 -3.63
CA GLY A 340 39.05 -11.50 -4.58
C GLY A 340 37.84 -11.73 -5.48
N HIS A 341 37.15 -12.85 -5.37
CA HIS A 341 35.96 -13.13 -6.19
C HIS A 341 34.77 -12.35 -5.70
N LEU A 342 33.90 -11.88 -6.60
CA LEU A 342 32.65 -11.26 -6.29
C LEU A 342 31.54 -12.31 -6.31
N VAL A 343 30.93 -12.55 -5.17
CA VAL A 343 29.80 -13.47 -5.01
C VAL A 343 28.52 -12.68 -4.83
N THR A 344 27.49 -13.01 -5.60
CA THR A 344 26.16 -12.39 -5.49
C THR A 344 25.22 -13.36 -4.80
N VAL A 345 24.74 -12.98 -3.62
CA VAL A 345 23.84 -13.80 -2.80
C VAL A 345 22.45 -13.18 -2.80
N PRO A 346 21.36 -13.95 -3.06
CA PRO A 346 19.99 -13.46 -2.93
C PRO A 346 19.70 -12.99 -1.50
N ASN A 347 19.01 -11.86 -1.37
CA ASN A 347 18.75 -11.25 -0.05
C ASN A 347 17.77 -12.08 0.81
N GLU A 348 16.84 -12.81 0.19
CA GLU A 348 16.01 -13.80 0.88
C GLU A 348 16.87 -14.81 1.66
N LYS A 349 17.94 -15.31 1.00
CA LYS A 349 18.85 -16.29 1.62
C LYS A 349 19.62 -15.67 2.81
N LEU A 350 20.10 -14.44 2.66
CA LEU A 350 20.78 -13.71 3.74
C LEU A 350 19.85 -13.40 4.92
N ALA A 351 18.56 -13.17 4.67
CA ALA A 351 17.59 -12.89 5.71
C ALA A 351 17.09 -14.15 6.44
N THR A 352 17.17 -15.33 5.81
CA THR A 352 16.65 -16.59 6.36
C THR A 352 17.72 -17.55 6.85
N SER A 353 18.98 -17.39 6.43
CA SER A 353 20.12 -18.20 6.86
C SER A 353 20.84 -17.57 8.05
N SER A 354 21.60 -18.40 8.78
CA SER A 354 22.54 -17.88 9.77
C SER A 354 23.68 -17.16 9.07
N VAL A 355 23.92 -15.92 9.44
CA VAL A 355 25.06 -15.11 8.97
C VAL A 355 25.99 -14.88 10.16
N GLU A 356 27.24 -15.25 10.02
CA GLU A 356 28.27 -14.94 11.01
C GLU A 356 28.92 -13.60 10.66
N ASN A 357 28.72 -12.59 11.51
CA ASN A 357 29.30 -11.27 11.31
C ASN A 357 30.65 -11.14 12.04
N ILE A 358 31.72 -11.37 11.28
CA ILE A 358 33.09 -11.23 11.79
C ILE A 358 33.43 -9.76 12.01
N GLY A 359 32.83 -8.85 11.25
CA GLY A 359 33.08 -7.40 11.36
C GLY A 359 32.63 -6.79 12.67
N GLU A 360 31.71 -7.42 13.42
CA GLU A 360 31.22 -6.96 14.72
C GLU A 360 31.74 -7.77 15.91
N ARG A 361 32.71 -8.66 15.67
CA ARG A 361 33.30 -9.40 16.79
C ARG A 361 34.01 -8.45 17.75
N PRO A 362 33.76 -8.56 19.06
CA PRO A 362 34.42 -7.70 20.05
C PRO A 362 35.88 -8.09 20.27
N TYR A 363 36.25 -9.34 20.01
CA TYR A 363 37.59 -9.87 20.19
C TYR A 363 37.89 -11.03 19.24
N ILE A 364 39.19 -11.32 19.04
CA ILE A 364 39.67 -12.46 18.26
C ILE A 364 40.14 -13.55 19.21
N ARG A 365 39.51 -14.71 19.21
CA ARG A 365 39.99 -15.88 19.94
C ARG A 365 41.10 -16.56 19.18
N TRP A 366 42.29 -16.61 19.76
CA TRP A 366 43.43 -17.39 19.26
C TRP A 366 43.54 -18.69 20.03
N LEU A 367 43.57 -19.81 19.32
CA LEU A 367 43.77 -21.15 19.85
C LEU A 367 44.96 -21.76 19.17
N THR A 368 45.99 -22.11 19.94
CA THR A 368 47.15 -22.79 19.44
C THR A 368 47.62 -23.88 20.39
N ASN A 369 48.37 -24.82 19.86
CA ASN A 369 48.98 -25.90 20.63
C ASN A 369 50.50 -25.84 20.47
N ILE A 370 51.17 -25.85 21.63
CA ILE A 370 52.63 -25.84 21.72
C ILE A 370 53.08 -27.23 22.14
N GLY A 371 53.85 -27.90 21.24
CA GLY A 371 54.42 -29.19 21.53
C GLY A 371 55.79 -29.07 22.19
N ILE A 372 56.02 -29.79 23.29
CA ILE A 372 57.28 -29.95 23.92
C ILE A 372 57.72 -31.41 23.95
N THR A 373 59.01 -31.67 23.97
CA THR A 373 59.55 -33.04 23.87
C THR A 373 59.20 -33.88 25.06
N TYR A 374 59.10 -35.19 24.88
CA TYR A 374 58.80 -36.16 25.94
C TYR A 374 59.87 -36.24 27.03
N ASP A 375 61.12 -35.88 26.72
CA ASP A 375 62.21 -35.86 27.65
C ASP A 375 62.13 -34.70 28.69
N THR A 376 61.11 -33.86 28.59
CA THR A 376 60.89 -32.72 29.46
C THR A 376 60.31 -33.19 30.81
N PRO A 377 61.01 -33.01 31.92
CA PRO A 377 60.51 -33.39 33.25
C PRO A 377 59.27 -32.55 33.63
N PRO A 378 58.34 -33.10 34.48
CA PRO A 378 57.05 -32.45 34.84
C PRO A 378 57.21 -31.01 35.38
N GLU A 379 58.25 -30.75 36.16
CA GLU A 379 58.52 -29.41 36.75
C GLU A 379 58.82 -28.38 35.64
N LYS A 380 59.45 -28.79 34.53
CA LYS A 380 59.71 -27.90 33.39
C LYS A 380 58.46 -27.68 32.55
N VAL A 381 57.56 -28.67 32.47
CA VAL A 381 56.26 -28.51 31.79
C VAL A 381 55.42 -27.48 32.55
N GLU A 382 55.36 -27.58 33.90
CA GLU A 382 54.62 -26.63 34.72
C GLU A 382 55.20 -25.21 34.60
N LYS A 383 56.54 -25.12 34.62
CA LYS A 383 57.24 -23.84 34.40
C LYS A 383 56.97 -23.26 33.02
N ALA A 384 56.91 -24.06 31.98
CA ALA A 384 56.57 -23.62 30.62
C ALA A 384 55.16 -23.06 30.56
N VAL A 385 54.17 -23.74 31.16
CA VAL A 385 52.78 -23.26 31.28
C VAL A 385 52.70 -21.90 31.99
N GLN A 386 53.45 -21.78 33.09
CA GLN A 386 53.49 -20.53 33.88
C GLN A 386 54.12 -19.38 33.07
N MET A 387 55.27 -19.62 32.43
CA MET A 387 55.96 -18.60 31.61
C MET A 387 55.10 -18.13 30.45
N ILE A 388 54.39 -19.04 29.73
CA ILE A 388 53.49 -18.66 28.65
C ILE A 388 52.32 -17.81 29.17
N ARG A 389 51.79 -18.16 30.36
CA ARG A 389 50.71 -17.38 30.98
C ARG A 389 51.19 -15.98 31.35
N GLU A 390 52.35 -15.84 32.00
CA GLU A 390 52.92 -14.54 32.36
C GLU A 390 53.22 -13.64 31.15
N ILE A 391 53.68 -14.22 30.03
CA ILE A 391 53.92 -13.50 28.79
C ILE A 391 52.59 -12.96 28.22
N LEU A 392 51.55 -13.77 28.24
CA LEU A 392 50.25 -13.39 27.67
C LEU A 392 49.48 -12.39 28.55
N GLU A 393 49.54 -12.56 29.90
CA GLU A 393 48.88 -11.64 30.82
C GLU A 393 49.46 -10.21 30.78
N ASN A 394 50.73 -10.07 30.41
CA ASN A 394 51.41 -8.77 30.29
C ASN A 394 51.50 -8.26 28.83
N HIS A 395 50.85 -8.90 27.89
CA HIS A 395 50.92 -8.53 26.45
C HIS A 395 49.90 -7.46 26.10
N GLU A 396 50.33 -6.39 25.41
CA GLU A 396 49.45 -5.35 24.89
C GLU A 396 48.41 -5.95 23.92
N GLY A 397 47.17 -5.52 24.03
CA GLY A 397 46.06 -5.96 23.13
C GLY A 397 45.35 -7.24 23.57
N MET A 398 45.69 -7.79 24.76
CA MET A 398 44.86 -8.85 25.35
C MET A 398 43.55 -8.27 25.90
N GLU A 399 42.51 -9.06 25.78
CA GLU A 399 41.18 -8.69 26.32
C GLU A 399 41.18 -8.88 27.83
N GLU A 400 40.90 -7.80 28.58
CA GLU A 400 40.94 -7.81 30.07
C GLU A 400 39.86 -8.74 30.66
N ASP A 401 38.70 -8.83 30.05
CA ASP A 401 37.60 -9.67 30.52
C ASP A 401 37.82 -11.18 30.28
N PHE A 402 38.80 -11.55 29.43
CA PHE A 402 39.11 -12.91 29.07
C PHE A 402 40.59 -13.26 29.29
N PRO A 403 41.01 -13.57 30.53
CA PRO A 403 42.38 -13.90 30.81
C PRO A 403 42.83 -15.13 30.03
N PRO A 404 44.11 -15.17 29.60
CA PRO A 404 44.64 -16.28 28.80
C PRO A 404 44.57 -17.60 29.59
N ARG A 405 44.20 -18.67 28.86
CA ARG A 405 44.14 -20.02 29.42
C ARG A 405 45.26 -20.84 28.81
N VAL A 406 46.19 -21.27 29.67
CA VAL A 406 47.35 -22.09 29.31
C VAL A 406 47.33 -23.32 30.19
N PHE A 407 47.30 -24.47 29.60
CA PHE A 407 47.27 -25.74 30.35
C PHE A 407 47.83 -26.91 29.49
N PHE A 408 48.39 -27.90 30.18
CA PHE A 408 48.73 -29.17 29.60
C PHE A 408 47.42 -29.89 29.22
N ASN A 409 47.32 -30.28 27.95
CA ASN A 409 46.07 -30.83 27.42
C ASN A 409 46.17 -32.35 27.11
N GLY A 410 47.36 -32.86 26.82
CA GLY A 410 47.48 -34.28 26.48
C GLY A 410 48.83 -34.70 25.93
N PHE A 411 48.88 -35.97 25.65
CA PHE A 411 50.02 -36.63 25.04
C PHE A 411 49.74 -36.85 23.55
N ASN A 412 50.48 -36.18 22.67
CA ASN A 412 50.40 -36.38 21.24
C ASN A 412 51.41 -37.45 20.83
N ASP A 413 51.36 -37.91 19.57
CA ASP A 413 52.23 -38.98 19.01
C ASP A 413 53.74 -38.66 19.18
N TRP A 414 54.11 -37.37 19.12
CA TRP A 414 55.50 -36.91 19.11
C TRP A 414 55.81 -35.81 20.13
N SER A 415 54.84 -35.37 20.92
CA SER A 415 55.05 -34.25 21.84
C SER A 415 54.03 -34.23 23.00
N LEU A 416 54.44 -33.64 24.11
CA LEU A 416 53.56 -33.20 25.19
C LEU A 416 52.87 -31.92 24.71
N ASN A 417 51.55 -31.87 24.79
CA ASN A 417 50.76 -30.77 24.22
C ASN A 417 50.34 -29.74 25.31
N ILE A 418 50.73 -28.48 25.12
CA ILE A 418 50.25 -27.34 25.90
C ILE A 418 49.26 -26.56 25.02
N THR A 419 48.01 -26.49 25.42
CA THR A 419 47.02 -25.70 24.71
C THR A 419 47.00 -24.27 25.29
N VAL A 420 47.04 -23.32 24.38
CA VAL A 420 47.01 -21.89 24.67
C VAL A 420 45.77 -21.29 24.02
N ILE A 421 44.96 -20.63 24.84
CA ILE A 421 43.77 -19.88 24.36
C ILE A 421 43.97 -18.43 24.87
N ALA A 422 43.94 -17.50 23.95
CA ALA A 422 44.04 -16.08 24.25
C ALA A 422 43.01 -15.30 23.42
N TRP A 423 42.66 -14.12 23.88
CA TRP A 423 41.69 -13.23 23.23
C TRP A 423 42.32 -11.87 23.02
N TYR A 424 42.21 -11.35 21.80
CA TYR A 424 42.77 -10.06 21.38
C TYR A 424 41.66 -9.10 20.94
N HIS A 425 41.95 -7.79 21.06
CA HIS A 425 41.20 -6.75 20.41
C HIS A 425 41.43 -6.70 18.90
#